data_6fdb2e21c8731ad91b437162fb80a723
#
_entry.id   6fdb2e21c8731ad91b437162fb80a723
#
_cell.length_a   1.000
_cell.length_b   1.000
_cell.length_c   1.000
_cell.angle_alpha   90.00
_cell.angle_beta   90.00
_cell.angle_gamma   90.00
#
_symmetry.space_group_name_H-M   'P 1'
#
loop_
_entity.id
_entity.type
_entity.pdbx_description
1 polymer ?
#
loop_
_entity_poly.entity_id
_entity_poly.type
_entity_poly.pdbx_seq_one_letter_code
_entity_poly.pdbx_strand_id
1 'polypeptide(L)'
;MTKDEFLPHNCDLCGSADAAEIEAAKHYQNGQPLHVCKNCGLVYIKERRSANRIAEVWSEDIYEKGYTAKIPAVKARQTYVADFVDDALNIKGKSVCDIGGGEGQFLEIIREPTYGASVFAIEPSERNCQLMADNNIEAFCGSIEDYIDSGKTKNQKFDVVTIMWTIENCQSCRAMMEAAYDVLKDGGHVVISTGSRILVPFKKPLQYYLGPKATDTHPIRLSNNTITGLMAEGGFERTHINRFIDTEYLVAIGKKADRSKKIDWPKDDWSAIVEFFSRWHKETQDHYSDA
;
A
#
# COMPACT_ATOMS: atom_id res chain seq x y z
N MET A 1 -14.71 -2.28 -27.24
CA MET A 1 -14.21 -2.66 -25.91
C MET A 1 -12.96 -3.48 -26.12
N THR A 2 -11.80 -2.91 -25.88
CA THR A 2 -10.55 -3.68 -25.83
C THR A 2 -10.65 -4.65 -24.65
N LYS A 3 -10.48 -5.94 -24.93
CA LYS A 3 -10.46 -6.98 -23.91
C LYS A 3 -9.32 -6.66 -22.95
N ASP A 4 -9.60 -6.50 -21.64
CA ASP A 4 -8.54 -6.28 -20.65
C ASP A 4 -7.51 -7.39 -20.80
N GLU A 5 -6.26 -7.02 -21.05
CA GLU A 5 -5.15 -7.96 -21.14
C GLU A 5 -4.59 -8.18 -19.74
N PHE A 6 -4.61 -9.44 -19.29
CA PHE A 6 -4.03 -9.86 -18.01
C PHE A 6 -2.62 -10.38 -18.25
N LEU A 7 -1.67 -9.84 -17.54
CA LEU A 7 -0.25 -10.20 -17.61
C LEU A 7 0.15 -10.98 -16.37
N PRO A 8 0.92 -12.07 -16.53
CA PRO A 8 1.41 -12.84 -15.40
C PRO A 8 2.53 -12.10 -14.67
N HIS A 9 2.48 -12.11 -13.34
CA HIS A 9 3.49 -11.54 -12.46
C HIS A 9 4.10 -12.61 -11.55
N ASN A 10 5.42 -12.60 -11.45
CA ASN A 10 6.12 -13.30 -10.39
C ASN A 10 5.91 -12.58 -9.05
N CYS A 11 6.33 -13.19 -7.96
CA CYS A 11 6.25 -12.57 -6.64
C CYS A 11 6.98 -11.22 -6.62
N ASP A 12 6.24 -10.14 -6.34
CA ASP A 12 6.80 -8.78 -6.29
C ASP A 12 7.90 -8.63 -5.24
N LEU A 13 7.86 -9.44 -4.19
CA LEU A 13 8.80 -9.33 -3.09
C LEU A 13 10.14 -10.04 -3.37
N CYS A 14 10.09 -11.29 -3.85
CA CYS A 14 11.31 -12.10 -4.02
C CYS A 14 11.59 -12.54 -5.46
N GLY A 15 10.73 -12.18 -6.41
CA GLY A 15 10.88 -12.55 -7.84
C GLY A 15 10.55 -14.01 -8.17
N SER A 16 10.23 -14.86 -7.20
CA SER A 16 9.93 -16.28 -7.42
C SER A 16 8.65 -16.49 -8.22
N ALA A 17 8.67 -17.41 -9.17
CA ALA A 17 7.50 -17.89 -9.90
C ALA A 17 6.74 -19.00 -9.14
N ASP A 18 7.36 -19.63 -8.11
CA ASP A 18 6.77 -20.74 -7.36
C ASP A 18 5.76 -20.22 -6.33
N ALA A 19 4.50 -20.42 -6.63
CA ALA A 19 3.38 -19.99 -5.81
C ALA A 19 2.31 -21.08 -5.70
N ALA A 20 1.62 -21.11 -4.57
CA ALA A 20 0.43 -21.93 -4.37
C ALA A 20 -0.82 -21.07 -4.48
N GLU A 21 -1.88 -21.63 -5.06
CA GLU A 21 -3.18 -21.00 -5.08
C GLU A 21 -3.88 -21.17 -3.73
N ILE A 22 -4.59 -20.13 -3.27
CA ILE A 22 -5.37 -20.14 -2.03
C ILE A 22 -6.80 -20.56 -2.36
N GLU A 23 -7.12 -21.85 -2.20
CA GLU A 23 -8.40 -22.44 -2.57
C GLU A 23 -9.60 -21.72 -1.93
N ALA A 24 -9.49 -21.32 -0.66
CA ALA A 24 -10.54 -20.59 0.04
C ALA A 24 -10.91 -19.26 -0.61
N ALA A 25 -9.98 -18.63 -1.36
CA ALA A 25 -10.22 -17.39 -2.06
C ALA A 25 -11.02 -17.54 -3.36
N LYS A 26 -11.09 -18.74 -3.94
CA LYS A 26 -11.83 -19.02 -5.19
C LYS A 26 -13.32 -18.69 -5.12
N HIS A 27 -13.89 -18.69 -3.93
CA HIS A 27 -15.30 -18.37 -3.71
C HIS A 27 -15.60 -16.87 -3.82
N TYR A 28 -14.57 -16.06 -3.91
CA TYR A 28 -14.64 -14.59 -3.86
C TYR A 28 -13.99 -13.97 -5.09
N GLN A 29 -13.97 -12.66 -5.18
CA GLN A 29 -13.26 -11.90 -6.21
C GLN A 29 -13.65 -12.29 -7.65
N ASN A 30 -14.90 -12.69 -7.87
CA ASN A 30 -15.38 -13.18 -9.17
C ASN A 30 -14.52 -14.33 -9.73
N GLY A 31 -14.02 -15.20 -8.84
CA GLY A 31 -13.18 -16.34 -9.19
C GLY A 31 -11.74 -16.00 -9.57
N GLN A 32 -11.29 -14.76 -9.34
CA GLN A 32 -9.91 -14.37 -9.59
C GLN A 32 -8.97 -15.06 -8.59
N PRO A 33 -7.95 -15.82 -9.04
CA PRO A 33 -7.11 -16.59 -8.14
C PRO A 33 -6.23 -15.69 -7.27
N LEU A 34 -6.20 -15.98 -5.97
CA LEU A 34 -5.24 -15.41 -5.03
C LEU A 34 -4.14 -16.44 -4.77
N HIS A 35 -2.88 -16.01 -4.81
CA HIS A 35 -1.73 -16.88 -4.66
C HIS A 35 -0.90 -16.50 -3.44
N VAL A 36 -0.17 -17.47 -2.90
CA VAL A 36 0.88 -17.25 -1.92
C VAL A 36 2.22 -17.71 -2.47
N CYS A 37 3.23 -16.86 -2.40
CA CYS A 37 4.59 -17.21 -2.77
C CYS A 37 5.18 -18.25 -1.81
N LYS A 38 5.62 -19.42 -2.33
CA LYS A 38 6.20 -20.46 -1.48
C LYS A 38 7.60 -20.12 -0.94
N ASN A 39 8.27 -19.14 -1.54
CA ASN A 39 9.59 -18.73 -1.07
C ASN A 39 9.56 -17.69 0.05
N CYS A 40 8.54 -16.82 0.11
CA CYS A 40 8.55 -15.71 1.07
C CYS A 40 7.21 -15.43 1.78
N GLY A 41 6.13 -16.10 1.37
CA GLY A 41 4.81 -15.92 1.98
C GLY A 41 4.03 -14.68 1.52
N LEU A 42 4.51 -13.92 0.52
CA LEU A 42 3.71 -12.82 -0.01
C LEU A 42 2.42 -13.35 -0.63
N VAL A 43 1.29 -12.76 -0.26
CA VAL A 43 -0.01 -13.06 -0.86
C VAL A 43 -0.31 -12.04 -1.95
N TYR A 44 -0.60 -12.52 -3.16
CA TYR A 44 -0.77 -11.65 -4.32
C TYR A 44 -1.68 -12.25 -5.40
N ILE A 45 -2.19 -11.38 -6.27
CA ILE A 45 -2.87 -11.76 -7.51
C ILE A 45 -1.82 -11.89 -8.61
N LYS A 46 -1.71 -13.07 -9.21
CA LYS A 46 -0.69 -13.37 -10.21
C LYS A 46 -1.02 -12.77 -11.58
N GLU A 47 -2.28 -12.84 -11.99
CA GLU A 47 -2.72 -12.32 -13.29
C GLU A 47 -3.37 -10.95 -13.09
N ARG A 48 -2.75 -9.88 -13.62
CA ARG A 48 -3.17 -8.49 -13.41
C ARG A 48 -3.29 -7.75 -14.73
N ARG A 49 -4.19 -6.78 -14.79
CA ARG A 49 -4.23 -5.80 -15.86
C ARG A 49 -3.00 -4.87 -15.81
N SER A 50 -2.74 -4.14 -16.89
CA SER A 50 -1.62 -3.18 -16.92
C SER A 50 -1.78 -2.06 -15.88
N ALA A 51 -0.66 -1.43 -15.48
CA ALA A 51 -0.65 -0.32 -14.53
C ALA A 51 -1.57 0.83 -14.97
N ASN A 52 -1.51 1.21 -16.26
CA ASN A 52 -2.35 2.26 -16.81
C ASN A 52 -3.84 1.92 -16.69
N ARG A 53 -4.21 0.66 -16.99
CA ARG A 53 -5.61 0.24 -16.89
C ARG A 53 -6.11 0.23 -15.43
N ILE A 54 -5.27 -0.13 -14.47
CA ILE A 54 -5.61 -0.05 -13.05
C ILE A 54 -5.75 1.39 -12.59
N ALA A 55 -4.85 2.29 -13.02
CA ALA A 55 -4.95 3.72 -12.71
C ALA A 55 -6.24 4.34 -13.27
N GLU A 56 -6.65 3.97 -14.52
CA GLU A 56 -7.94 4.39 -15.10
C GLU A 56 -9.12 3.91 -14.22
N VAL A 57 -9.13 2.63 -13.81
CA VAL A 57 -10.20 2.08 -12.94
C VAL A 57 -10.29 2.83 -11.61
N TRP A 58 -9.16 3.20 -11.02
CA TRP A 58 -9.15 4.01 -9.80
C TRP A 58 -9.73 5.41 -10.06
N SER A 59 -9.33 6.07 -11.13
CA SER A 59 -9.80 7.42 -11.46
C SER A 59 -11.29 7.44 -11.82
N GLU A 60 -11.72 6.57 -12.76
CA GLU A 60 -13.07 6.60 -13.31
C GLU A 60 -14.11 5.91 -12.44
N ASP A 61 -13.79 4.71 -11.92
CA ASP A 61 -14.77 3.89 -11.22
C ASP A 61 -14.85 4.16 -9.72
N ILE A 62 -13.76 4.56 -9.09
CA ILE A 62 -13.69 4.70 -7.64
C ILE A 62 -13.81 6.16 -7.22
N TYR A 63 -12.99 7.04 -7.77
CA TYR A 63 -13.01 8.46 -7.39
C TYR A 63 -14.21 9.23 -7.97
N GLU A 64 -14.64 8.97 -9.21
CA GLU A 64 -15.82 9.63 -9.77
C GLU A 64 -17.13 9.25 -9.09
N LYS A 65 -17.25 8.01 -8.59
CA LYS A 65 -18.44 7.52 -7.88
C LYS A 65 -18.52 7.94 -6.43
N GLY A 66 -17.63 8.81 -5.95
CA GLY A 66 -17.69 9.43 -4.64
C GLY A 66 -16.98 8.64 -3.54
N TYR A 67 -15.76 8.16 -3.82
CA TYR A 67 -14.83 7.85 -2.73
C TYR A 67 -14.58 9.16 -1.98
N THR A 68 -15.33 9.39 -0.95
CA THR A 68 -15.25 10.63 -0.20
C THR A 68 -14.43 10.41 1.06
N ALA A 69 -13.34 11.07 1.12
CA ALA A 69 -12.58 11.38 2.30
C ALA A 69 -13.35 12.06 3.43
N LYS A 70 -14.56 12.44 3.17
CA LYS A 70 -15.50 13.06 4.13
C LYS A 70 -16.12 12.07 5.12
N ILE A 71 -15.85 10.77 4.99
CA ILE A 71 -16.30 9.78 5.97
C ILE A 71 -15.46 9.95 7.24
N PRO A 72 -16.08 10.23 8.41
CA PRO A 72 -15.33 10.43 9.66
C PRO A 72 -14.35 9.33 10.00
N ALA A 73 -14.67 8.07 9.64
CA ALA A 73 -13.79 6.92 9.83
C ALA A 73 -12.49 7.00 9.01
N VAL A 74 -12.53 7.62 7.81
CA VAL A 74 -11.33 7.83 7.00
C VAL A 74 -10.43 8.84 7.68
N LYS A 75 -10.97 9.97 8.13
CA LYS A 75 -10.22 10.98 8.87
C LYS A 75 -9.60 10.41 10.14
N ALA A 76 -10.36 9.63 10.93
CA ALA A 76 -9.87 9.02 12.16
C ALA A 76 -8.68 8.08 11.92
N ARG A 77 -8.76 7.22 10.88
CA ARG A 77 -7.62 6.31 10.56
C ARG A 77 -6.39 7.07 10.09
N GLN A 78 -6.56 8.14 9.32
CA GLN A 78 -5.45 8.95 8.83
C GLN A 78 -4.82 9.76 9.97
N THR A 79 -5.62 10.28 10.91
CA THR A 79 -5.13 10.93 12.12
C THR A 79 -4.31 9.96 12.98
N TYR A 80 -4.80 8.73 13.19
CA TYR A 80 -4.02 7.70 13.88
C TYR A 80 -2.64 7.48 13.23
N VAL A 81 -2.58 7.42 11.89
CA VAL A 81 -1.30 7.25 11.19
C VAL A 81 -0.42 8.50 11.34
N ALA A 82 -1.01 9.70 11.28
CA ALA A 82 -0.27 10.94 11.49
C ALA A 82 0.36 11.00 12.89
N ASP A 83 -0.41 10.66 13.93
CA ASP A 83 0.09 10.56 15.31
C ASP A 83 1.24 9.53 15.43
N PHE A 84 1.05 8.32 14.87
CA PHE A 84 2.08 7.28 14.87
C PHE A 84 3.38 7.72 14.17
N VAL A 85 3.25 8.45 13.06
CA VAL A 85 4.42 8.96 12.31
C VAL A 85 5.09 10.10 13.06
N ASP A 86 4.33 11.01 13.64
CA ASP A 86 4.89 12.14 14.40
C ASP A 86 5.59 11.68 15.68
N ASP A 87 4.98 10.76 16.42
CA ASP A 87 5.59 10.14 17.61
C ASP A 87 6.94 9.46 17.29
N ALA A 88 7.02 8.79 16.13
CA ALA A 88 8.21 8.07 15.72
C ALA A 88 9.30 8.97 15.13
N LEU A 89 8.92 9.99 14.37
CA LEU A 89 9.83 10.74 13.53
C LEU A 89 9.93 12.23 13.87
N ASN A 90 8.99 12.80 14.61
CA ASN A 90 8.85 14.25 14.83
C ASN A 90 8.91 14.99 13.48
N ILE A 91 7.78 15.01 12.75
CA ILE A 91 7.73 15.51 11.36
C ILE A 91 7.66 17.03 11.25
N LYS A 92 7.63 17.75 12.36
CA LYS A 92 7.57 19.23 12.36
C LYS A 92 8.74 19.83 11.62
N GLY A 93 8.43 20.64 10.60
CA GLY A 93 9.42 21.28 9.74
C GLY A 93 10.09 20.35 8.72
N LYS A 94 9.74 19.07 8.68
CA LYS A 94 10.25 18.14 7.67
C LYS A 94 9.47 18.24 6.36
N SER A 95 10.17 17.95 5.26
CA SER A 95 9.56 17.79 3.95
C SER A 95 9.02 16.37 3.79
N VAL A 96 7.71 16.25 3.54
CA VAL A 96 7.00 14.98 3.36
C VAL A 96 6.44 14.90 1.96
N CYS A 97 6.71 13.81 1.25
CA CYS A 97 6.12 13.49 -0.06
C CYS A 97 5.21 12.28 0.06
N ASP A 98 3.95 12.39 -0.34
CA ASP A 98 3.02 11.27 -0.42
C ASP A 98 2.94 10.73 -1.85
N ILE A 99 3.31 9.46 -2.05
CA ILE A 99 3.23 8.77 -3.35
C ILE A 99 1.84 8.13 -3.46
N GLY A 100 1.06 8.56 -4.46
CA GLY A 100 -0.34 8.23 -4.59
C GLY A 100 -1.18 8.99 -3.57
N GLY A 101 -1.00 10.32 -3.52
CA GLY A 101 -1.58 11.19 -2.50
C GLY A 101 -3.12 11.26 -2.50
N GLY A 102 -3.78 10.72 -3.53
CA GLY A 102 -5.23 10.74 -3.67
C GLY A 102 -5.76 12.18 -3.64
N GLU A 103 -6.82 12.42 -2.89
CA GLU A 103 -7.41 13.76 -2.74
C GLU A 103 -6.61 14.66 -1.76
N GLY A 104 -5.45 14.20 -1.22
CA GLY A 104 -4.56 14.97 -0.35
C GLY A 104 -4.91 14.99 1.14
N GLN A 105 -5.86 14.18 1.60
CA GLN A 105 -6.38 14.29 2.97
C GLN A 105 -5.35 14.00 4.07
N PHE A 106 -4.47 13.03 3.84
CA PHE A 106 -3.39 12.76 4.79
C PHE A 106 -2.43 13.96 4.88
N LEU A 107 -2.12 14.56 3.73
CA LEU A 107 -1.27 15.75 3.66
C LEU A 107 -1.93 16.97 4.32
N GLU A 108 -3.26 17.12 4.19
CA GLU A 108 -4.02 18.15 4.92
C GLU A 108 -3.85 18.02 6.44
N ILE A 109 -3.90 16.80 6.96
CA ILE A 109 -3.73 16.54 8.40
C ILE A 109 -2.32 16.89 8.85
N ILE A 110 -1.30 16.37 8.18
CA ILE A 110 0.09 16.52 8.65
C ILE A 110 0.69 17.92 8.42
N ARG A 111 0.08 18.75 7.57
CA ARG A 111 0.48 20.16 7.43
C ARG A 111 -0.12 21.08 8.52
N GLU A 112 -1.16 20.63 9.25
CA GLU A 112 -1.72 21.39 10.36
C GLU A 112 -0.63 21.76 11.38
N PRO A 113 -0.77 22.90 12.10
CA PRO A 113 0.25 23.37 13.06
C PRO A 113 0.67 22.35 14.11
N THR A 114 -0.22 21.39 14.43
CA THR A 114 0.05 20.28 15.35
C THR A 114 1.22 19.44 14.89
N TYR A 115 1.27 19.09 13.59
CA TYR A 115 2.35 18.30 13.00
C TYR A 115 3.36 19.18 12.26
N GLY A 116 2.91 20.21 11.55
CA GLY A 116 3.73 21.26 10.95
C GLY A 116 4.69 20.78 9.86
N ALA A 117 4.32 19.73 9.11
CA ALA A 117 5.11 19.25 7.99
C ALA A 117 4.98 20.14 6.74
N SER A 118 6.02 20.22 5.92
CA SER A 118 5.95 20.76 4.56
C SER A 118 5.58 19.61 3.62
N VAL A 119 4.48 19.76 2.89
CA VAL A 119 3.85 18.63 2.17
C VAL A 119 3.97 18.78 0.65
N PHE A 120 4.09 17.64 -0.02
CA PHE A 120 4.11 17.50 -1.47
C PHE A 120 3.46 16.17 -1.86
N ALA A 121 2.82 16.09 -3.00
CA ALA A 121 2.23 14.86 -3.52
C ALA A 121 2.78 14.47 -4.88
N ILE A 122 2.75 13.17 -5.16
CA ILE A 122 2.87 12.60 -6.52
C ILE A 122 1.60 11.79 -6.74
N GLU A 123 0.78 12.20 -7.73
CA GLU A 123 -0.56 11.65 -7.92
C GLU A 123 -0.91 11.59 -9.42
N PRO A 124 -1.24 10.42 -9.98
CA PRO A 124 -1.52 10.31 -11.41
C PRO A 124 -2.89 10.85 -11.84
N SER A 125 -3.86 11.00 -10.92
CA SER A 125 -5.20 11.49 -11.25
C SER A 125 -5.23 13.02 -11.37
N GLU A 126 -5.49 13.54 -12.56
CA GLU A 126 -5.64 15.00 -12.80
C GLU A 126 -6.71 15.62 -11.89
N ARG A 127 -7.83 14.91 -11.67
CA ARG A 127 -8.88 15.34 -10.76
C ARG A 127 -8.37 15.52 -9.33
N ASN A 128 -7.63 14.53 -8.83
CA ASN A 128 -7.07 14.60 -7.48
C ASN A 128 -6.02 15.70 -7.35
N CYS A 129 -5.19 15.89 -8.39
CA CYS A 129 -4.25 17.00 -8.46
C CYS A 129 -4.95 18.35 -8.37
N GLN A 130 -6.08 18.52 -9.07
CA GLN A 130 -6.87 19.74 -9.01
C GLN A 130 -7.46 19.98 -7.60
N LEU A 131 -8.00 18.92 -6.97
CA LEU A 131 -8.51 19.02 -5.60
C LEU A 131 -7.40 19.41 -4.60
N MET A 132 -6.20 18.89 -4.75
CA MET A 132 -5.04 19.27 -3.94
C MET A 132 -4.64 20.73 -4.19
N ALA A 133 -4.63 21.18 -5.45
CA ALA A 133 -4.33 22.57 -5.80
C ALA A 133 -5.34 23.53 -5.19
N ASP A 134 -6.64 23.22 -5.23
CA ASP A 134 -7.71 24.00 -4.61
C ASP A 134 -7.54 24.12 -3.08
N ASN A 135 -6.90 23.13 -2.47
CA ASN A 135 -6.53 23.11 -1.05
C ASN A 135 -5.11 23.61 -0.77
N ASN A 136 -4.44 24.22 -1.73
CA ASN A 136 -3.05 24.73 -1.62
C ASN A 136 -2.05 23.64 -1.20
N ILE A 137 -2.18 22.44 -1.75
CA ILE A 137 -1.20 21.37 -1.67
C ILE A 137 -0.49 21.26 -3.01
N GLU A 138 0.84 21.41 -3.00
CA GLU A 138 1.65 21.23 -4.21
C GLU A 138 1.70 19.75 -4.59
N ALA A 139 1.43 19.44 -5.87
CA ALA A 139 1.47 18.11 -6.40
C ALA A 139 2.17 18.04 -7.76
N PHE A 140 2.86 16.93 -8.01
CA PHE A 140 3.23 16.51 -9.34
C PHE A 140 2.12 15.62 -9.90
N CYS A 141 1.50 16.07 -10.99
CA CYS A 141 0.45 15.31 -11.65
C CYS A 141 1.07 14.33 -12.64
N GLY A 142 1.13 13.07 -12.25
CA GLY A 142 1.75 11.98 -12.98
C GLY A 142 2.10 10.83 -12.05
N SER A 143 2.58 9.74 -12.63
CA SER A 143 3.06 8.59 -11.87
C SER A 143 4.39 8.88 -11.17
N ILE A 144 4.79 8.02 -10.25
CA ILE A 144 6.11 8.13 -9.59
C ILE A 144 7.24 7.92 -10.62
N GLU A 145 7.02 7.09 -11.62
CA GLU A 145 7.93 6.87 -12.74
C GLU A 145 8.12 8.15 -13.56
N ASP A 146 7.02 8.85 -13.89
CA ASP A 146 7.07 10.13 -14.61
C ASP A 146 7.83 11.19 -13.80
N TYR A 147 7.64 11.20 -12.47
CA TYR A 147 8.38 12.12 -11.58
C TYR A 147 9.89 11.87 -11.64
N ILE A 148 10.31 10.60 -11.60
CA ILE A 148 11.73 10.21 -11.70
C ILE A 148 12.29 10.58 -13.06
N ASP A 149 11.58 10.23 -14.15
CA ASP A 149 11.98 10.49 -15.53
C ASP A 149 12.07 12.00 -15.84
N SER A 150 11.26 12.82 -15.17
CA SER A 150 11.36 14.29 -15.27
C SER A 150 12.68 14.87 -14.77
N GLY A 151 13.48 14.06 -14.05
CA GLY A 151 14.75 14.49 -13.44
C GLY A 151 14.60 15.39 -12.21
N LYS A 152 13.39 15.65 -11.74
CA LYS A 152 13.12 16.48 -10.56
C LYS A 152 13.76 15.93 -9.29
N THR A 153 13.95 14.61 -9.19
CA THR A 153 14.64 13.95 -8.08
C THR A 153 16.07 14.43 -7.84
N LYS A 154 16.70 15.06 -8.84
CA LYS A 154 18.06 15.64 -8.68
C LYS A 154 18.07 16.87 -7.78
N ASN A 155 16.97 17.63 -7.77
CA ASN A 155 16.88 18.91 -7.08
C ASN A 155 15.88 18.90 -5.91
N GLN A 156 14.97 17.92 -5.88
CA GLN A 156 13.92 17.84 -4.87
C GLN A 156 13.92 16.45 -4.25
N LYS A 157 14.33 16.38 -2.99
CA LYS A 157 14.31 15.17 -2.15
C LYS A 157 13.66 15.49 -0.81
N PHE A 158 13.07 14.46 -0.20
CA PHE A 158 12.24 14.60 0.97
C PHE A 158 12.86 13.93 2.20
N ASP A 159 12.52 14.44 3.37
CA ASP A 159 12.91 13.84 4.64
C ASP A 159 12.11 12.56 4.93
N VAL A 160 10.83 12.59 4.54
CA VAL A 160 9.91 11.45 4.69
C VAL A 160 9.14 11.24 3.38
N VAL A 161 9.01 9.99 2.98
CA VAL A 161 8.10 9.56 1.91
C VAL A 161 7.01 8.73 2.54
N THR A 162 5.76 9.04 2.22
CA THR A 162 4.60 8.26 2.66
C THR A 162 3.97 7.54 1.48
N ILE A 163 3.42 6.35 1.72
CA ILE A 163 2.66 5.53 0.75
C ILE A 163 1.41 5.08 1.49
N MET A 164 0.39 5.93 1.42
CA MET A 164 -0.82 5.79 2.24
C MET A 164 -1.92 5.07 1.46
N TRP A 165 -2.20 3.81 1.80
CA TRP A 165 -3.21 2.96 1.13
C TRP A 165 -3.02 2.85 -0.39
N THR A 166 -1.77 2.88 -0.83
CA THR A 166 -1.37 2.87 -2.24
C THR A 166 -0.56 1.64 -2.59
N ILE A 167 0.26 1.14 -1.67
CA ILE A 167 1.17 0.00 -1.92
C ILE A 167 0.42 -1.28 -2.33
N GLU A 168 -0.77 -1.51 -1.78
CA GLU A 168 -1.61 -2.64 -2.13
C GLU A 168 -2.27 -2.54 -3.51
N ASN A 169 -2.24 -1.35 -4.11
CA ASN A 169 -2.93 -1.03 -5.37
C ASN A 169 -1.96 -0.95 -6.56
N CYS A 170 -0.64 -0.87 -6.29
CA CYS A 170 0.35 -0.71 -7.34
C CYS A 170 0.60 -2.01 -8.11
N GLN A 171 1.03 -1.87 -9.35
CA GLN A 171 1.39 -3.00 -10.22
C GLN A 171 2.63 -3.74 -9.74
N SER A 172 3.61 -2.99 -9.22
CA SER A 172 4.84 -3.52 -8.66
C SER A 172 5.19 -2.77 -7.39
N CYS A 173 4.98 -3.42 -6.24
CA CYS A 173 5.40 -2.83 -4.98
C CYS A 173 6.93 -2.71 -4.86
N ARG A 174 7.69 -3.53 -5.58
CA ARG A 174 9.14 -3.41 -5.69
C ARG A 174 9.53 -2.09 -6.37
N ALA A 175 8.98 -1.82 -7.55
CA ALA A 175 9.28 -0.58 -8.29
C ALA A 175 8.90 0.67 -7.48
N MET A 176 7.76 0.62 -6.78
CA MET A 176 7.33 1.71 -5.90
C MET A 176 8.31 1.95 -4.73
N MET A 177 8.84 0.88 -4.13
CA MET A 177 9.85 1.01 -3.07
C MET A 177 11.19 1.53 -3.59
N GLU A 178 11.60 1.12 -4.79
CA GLU A 178 12.80 1.65 -5.45
C GLU A 178 12.66 3.15 -5.72
N ALA A 179 11.50 3.55 -6.23
CA ALA A 179 11.18 4.95 -6.47
C ALA A 179 11.15 5.78 -5.17
N ALA A 180 10.53 5.26 -4.11
CA ALA A 180 10.53 5.90 -2.79
C ALA A 180 11.96 6.10 -2.25
N TYR A 181 12.85 5.13 -2.49
CA TYR A 181 14.25 5.26 -2.12
C TYR A 181 14.94 6.41 -2.87
N ASP A 182 14.65 6.57 -4.16
CA ASP A 182 15.31 7.55 -5.01
C ASP A 182 14.86 8.98 -4.72
N VAL A 183 13.63 9.19 -4.23
CA VAL A 183 13.15 10.53 -3.87
C VAL A 183 13.46 10.94 -2.42
N LEU A 184 13.97 10.02 -1.60
CA LEU A 184 14.37 10.31 -0.22
C LEU A 184 15.78 10.88 -0.13
N LYS A 185 15.96 11.81 0.80
CA LYS A 185 17.29 12.23 1.30
C LYS A 185 17.98 11.04 1.97
N ASP A 186 19.31 11.11 2.07
CA ASP A 186 20.06 10.15 2.88
C ASP A 186 19.67 10.27 4.35
N GLY A 187 19.45 9.13 4.98
CA GLY A 187 18.91 9.04 6.34
C GLY A 187 17.40 9.33 6.47
N GLY A 188 16.71 9.60 5.37
CA GLY A 188 15.26 9.80 5.33
C GLY A 188 14.48 8.51 5.62
N HIS A 189 13.16 8.63 5.74
CA HIS A 189 12.29 7.52 6.15
C HIS A 189 11.15 7.31 5.16
N VAL A 190 10.82 6.04 4.90
CA VAL A 190 9.58 5.65 4.22
C VAL A 190 8.54 5.22 5.25
N VAL A 191 7.30 5.62 5.03
CA VAL A 191 6.14 5.19 5.82
C VAL A 191 5.15 4.50 4.89
N ILE A 192 4.74 3.30 5.23
CA ILE A 192 3.72 2.55 4.47
C ILE A 192 2.53 2.32 5.39
N SER A 193 1.33 2.67 4.92
CA SER A 193 0.07 2.30 5.56
C SER A 193 -0.83 1.56 4.58
N THR A 194 -1.37 0.41 5.00
CA THR A 194 -2.25 -0.42 4.17
C THR A 194 -3.40 -1.02 4.96
N GLY A 195 -4.57 -1.13 4.31
CA GLY A 195 -5.72 -1.89 4.80
C GLY A 195 -5.66 -3.39 4.48
N SER A 196 -4.71 -3.81 3.65
CA SER A 196 -4.59 -5.19 3.17
C SER A 196 -3.77 -6.10 4.11
N ARG A 197 -3.94 -5.92 5.43
CA ARG A 197 -3.25 -6.71 6.47
C ARG A 197 -3.82 -8.12 6.60
N ILE A 198 -2.94 -9.12 6.68
CA ILE A 198 -3.26 -10.53 6.92
C ILE A 198 -2.52 -11.06 8.16
N LEU A 199 -2.80 -12.30 8.54
CA LEU A 199 -2.24 -13.00 9.71
C LEU A 199 -2.57 -12.28 11.04
N VAL A 200 -3.81 -11.81 11.13
CA VAL A 200 -4.38 -11.15 12.32
C VAL A 200 -5.72 -11.80 12.67
N PRO A 201 -6.25 -11.64 13.89
CA PRO A 201 -7.58 -12.15 14.24
C PRO A 201 -8.67 -11.68 13.26
N PHE A 202 -9.62 -12.56 12.95
CA PHE A 202 -10.71 -12.26 12.02
C PHE A 202 -11.67 -11.24 12.64
N LYS A 203 -11.76 -10.05 12.03
CA LYS A 203 -12.69 -8.99 12.46
C LYS A 203 -13.94 -8.89 11.59
N LYS A 204 -13.91 -9.53 10.44
CA LYS A 204 -15.01 -9.55 9.45
C LYS A 204 -14.96 -10.84 8.64
N PRO A 205 -16.08 -11.27 8.07
CA PRO A 205 -16.10 -12.39 7.16
C PRO A 205 -15.14 -12.24 5.99
N LEU A 206 -14.55 -13.33 5.52
CA LEU A 206 -13.58 -13.31 4.41
C LEU A 206 -14.16 -12.68 3.14
N GLN A 207 -15.45 -12.88 2.87
CA GLN A 207 -16.17 -12.25 1.76
C GLN A 207 -16.12 -10.71 1.77
N TYR A 208 -16.12 -10.08 2.95
CA TYR A 208 -16.01 -8.62 3.08
C TYR A 208 -14.56 -8.13 3.02
N TYR A 209 -13.61 -9.00 3.26
CA TYR A 209 -12.20 -8.68 3.12
C TYR A 209 -11.72 -8.78 1.67
N LEU A 210 -12.08 -9.86 0.97
CA LEU A 210 -11.71 -10.08 -0.43
C LEU A 210 -12.65 -9.37 -1.42
N GLY A 211 -13.92 -9.21 -1.04
CA GLY A 211 -14.95 -8.61 -1.87
C GLY A 211 -15.52 -9.55 -2.95
N PRO A 212 -16.66 -9.20 -3.54
CA PRO A 212 -17.34 -10.02 -4.55
C PRO A 212 -16.82 -9.79 -5.98
N LYS A 213 -16.11 -8.69 -6.23
CA LYS A 213 -15.61 -8.34 -7.57
C LYS A 213 -14.15 -8.75 -7.72
N ALA A 214 -13.73 -9.04 -8.95
CA ALA A 214 -12.32 -9.21 -9.28
C ALA A 214 -11.55 -7.95 -8.84
N THR A 215 -10.44 -8.14 -8.10
CA THR A 215 -9.77 -7.04 -7.43
C THR A 215 -8.26 -7.04 -7.64
N ASP A 216 -7.83 -7.14 -8.88
CA ASP A 216 -6.46 -6.76 -9.23
C ASP A 216 -6.19 -5.26 -8.99
N THR A 217 -7.19 -4.49 -8.57
CA THR A 217 -7.05 -3.17 -7.96
C THR A 217 -6.44 -3.22 -6.54
N HIS A 218 -6.44 -4.39 -5.89
CA HIS A 218 -5.73 -4.64 -4.64
C HIS A 218 -4.91 -5.93 -4.79
N PRO A 219 -3.87 -5.94 -5.63
CA PRO A 219 -3.19 -7.18 -5.98
C PRO A 219 -2.36 -7.77 -4.84
N ILE A 220 -2.09 -7.05 -3.77
CA ILE A 220 -1.14 -7.46 -2.73
C ILE A 220 -1.79 -7.45 -1.35
N ARG A 221 -1.45 -8.47 -0.53
CA ARG A 221 -1.84 -8.57 0.88
C ARG A 221 -0.58 -8.75 1.73
N LEU A 222 -0.47 -7.98 2.80
CA LEU A 222 0.75 -7.87 3.59
C LEU A 222 0.57 -8.37 5.02
N SER A 223 1.52 -9.17 5.47
CA SER A 223 1.76 -9.48 6.88
C SER A 223 2.82 -8.53 7.46
N ASN A 224 3.06 -8.64 8.77
CA ASN A 224 4.18 -7.93 9.41
C ASN A 224 5.55 -8.34 8.81
N ASN A 225 5.69 -9.61 8.42
CA ASN A 225 6.95 -10.12 7.85
C ASN A 225 7.11 -9.66 6.39
N THR A 226 6.07 -9.76 5.57
CA THR A 226 6.17 -9.39 4.16
C THR A 226 6.28 -7.88 3.95
N ILE A 227 5.69 -7.01 4.80
CA ILE A 227 5.95 -5.56 4.73
C ILE A 227 7.39 -5.24 5.15
N THR A 228 7.93 -5.96 6.16
CA THR A 228 9.35 -5.84 6.56
C THR A 228 10.27 -6.26 5.42
N GLY A 229 9.94 -7.36 4.74
CA GLY A 229 10.67 -7.82 3.56
C GLY A 229 10.61 -6.83 2.40
N LEU A 230 9.45 -6.25 2.15
CA LEU A 230 9.29 -5.23 1.12
C LEU A 230 10.17 -4.00 1.37
N MET A 231 10.25 -3.56 2.63
CA MET A 231 11.18 -2.50 3.03
C MET A 231 12.62 -2.92 2.84
N ALA A 232 13.01 -4.11 3.32
CA ALA A 232 14.39 -4.61 3.24
C ALA A 232 14.88 -4.73 1.79
N GLU A 233 14.06 -5.32 0.91
CA GLU A 233 14.38 -5.45 -0.53
C GLU A 233 14.42 -4.08 -1.24
N GLY A 234 13.64 -3.09 -0.75
CA GLY A 234 13.67 -1.70 -1.21
C GLY A 234 14.86 -0.89 -0.69
N GLY A 235 15.69 -1.43 0.20
CA GLY A 235 16.84 -0.72 0.79
C GLY A 235 16.51 0.06 2.07
N PHE A 236 15.50 -0.37 2.81
CA PHE A 236 15.09 0.26 4.06
C PHE A 236 15.19 -0.70 5.25
N GLU A 237 15.78 -0.23 6.33
CA GLU A 237 15.74 -0.92 7.62
C GLU A 237 14.45 -0.52 8.36
N ARG A 238 13.58 -1.50 8.65
CA ARG A 238 12.34 -1.25 9.39
C ARG A 238 12.64 -0.83 10.83
N THR A 239 12.21 0.37 11.21
CA THR A 239 12.40 0.92 12.56
C THR A 239 11.16 0.78 13.44
N HIS A 240 9.96 0.95 12.88
CA HIS A 240 8.70 0.88 13.61
C HIS A 240 7.66 0.05 12.85
N ILE A 241 6.75 -0.56 13.59
CA ILE A 241 5.54 -1.22 13.08
C ILE A 241 4.46 -1.13 14.15
N ASN A 242 3.23 -0.81 13.74
CA ASN A 242 2.12 -0.68 14.68
C ASN A 242 1.59 -2.04 15.14
N ARG A 243 0.97 -2.06 16.33
CA ARG A 243 0.29 -3.24 16.84
C ARG A 243 -1.11 -3.36 16.24
N PHE A 244 -1.54 -4.59 15.97
CA PHE A 244 -2.90 -4.84 15.47
C PHE A 244 -3.99 -4.40 16.46
N ILE A 245 -3.72 -4.47 17.76
CA ILE A 245 -4.66 -4.08 18.80
C ILE A 245 -5.03 -2.57 18.73
N ASP A 246 -4.13 -1.74 18.20
CA ASP A 246 -4.34 -0.30 18.12
C ASP A 246 -5.25 0.05 16.93
N THR A 247 -5.05 -0.64 15.80
CA THR A 247 -5.88 -0.50 14.58
C THR A 247 -5.75 -1.73 13.68
N GLU A 248 -6.77 -1.98 12.86
CA GLU A 248 -6.72 -3.06 11.85
C GLU A 248 -5.75 -2.76 10.70
N TYR A 249 -5.37 -1.51 10.50
CA TYR A 249 -4.44 -1.10 9.45
C TYR A 249 -3.01 -1.50 9.83
N LEU A 250 -2.21 -1.84 8.84
CA LEU A 250 -0.79 -2.08 8.99
C LEU A 250 -0.03 -0.81 8.67
N VAL A 251 0.73 -0.31 9.64
CA VAL A 251 1.60 0.87 9.47
C VAL A 251 3.02 0.47 9.81
N ALA A 252 3.95 0.73 8.90
CA ALA A 252 5.36 0.45 9.14
C ALA A 252 6.23 1.64 8.69
N ILE A 253 7.33 1.88 9.40
CA ILE A 253 8.32 2.91 9.12
C ILE A 253 9.66 2.25 8.89
N GLY A 254 10.33 2.60 7.77
CA GLY A 254 11.67 2.16 7.42
C GLY A 254 12.62 3.34 7.22
N LYS A 255 13.83 3.23 7.72
CA LYS A 255 14.90 4.20 7.49
C LYS A 255 15.68 3.82 6.24
N LYS A 256 15.95 4.78 5.37
CA LYS A 256 16.82 4.60 4.21
C LYS A 256 18.19 4.10 4.65
N ALA A 257 18.59 2.93 4.14
CA ALA A 257 19.83 2.25 4.43
C ALA A 257 20.75 2.20 3.21
N ASP A 258 21.98 1.80 3.42
CA ASP A 258 22.93 1.57 2.33
C ASP A 258 22.54 0.27 1.59
N ARG A 259 22.18 0.39 0.30
CA ARG A 259 21.80 -0.74 -0.56
C ARG A 259 22.91 -1.77 -0.80
N SER A 260 24.17 -1.45 -0.49
CA SER A 260 25.26 -2.42 -0.55
C SER A 260 25.16 -3.47 0.55
N LYS A 261 24.37 -3.21 1.59
CA LYS A 261 24.17 -4.10 2.72
C LYS A 261 22.88 -4.88 2.55
N LYS A 262 22.99 -6.21 2.59
CA LYS A 262 21.81 -7.06 2.64
C LYS A 262 21.12 -6.90 4.01
N ILE A 263 19.82 -6.63 3.97
CA ILE A 263 18.98 -6.57 5.18
C ILE A 263 18.22 -7.90 5.27
N ASP A 264 18.49 -8.69 6.28
CA ASP A 264 17.77 -9.94 6.52
C ASP A 264 16.39 -9.65 7.13
N TRP A 265 15.39 -10.42 6.71
CA TRP A 265 14.02 -10.29 7.19
C TRP A 265 13.32 -11.64 7.33
N PRO A 266 12.38 -11.78 8.27
CA PRO A 266 11.66 -13.02 8.50
C PRO A 266 10.67 -13.29 7.36
N LYS A 267 10.63 -14.53 6.88
CA LYS A 267 9.67 -15.01 5.87
C LYS A 267 8.48 -15.65 6.55
N ASP A 268 7.32 -15.58 5.91
CA ASP A 268 6.16 -16.33 6.35
C ASP A 268 6.16 -17.75 5.74
N ASP A 269 5.67 -18.70 6.50
CA ASP A 269 5.39 -20.04 6.00
C ASP A 269 4.14 -19.99 5.11
N TRP A 270 4.31 -20.29 3.83
CA TRP A 270 3.23 -20.27 2.86
C TRP A 270 2.11 -21.25 3.19
N SER A 271 2.42 -22.42 3.79
CA SER A 271 1.41 -23.41 4.16
C SER A 271 0.54 -22.93 5.32
N ALA A 272 1.13 -22.23 6.28
CA ALA A 272 0.40 -21.58 7.37
C ALA A 272 -0.52 -20.45 6.86
N ILE A 273 -0.13 -19.76 5.78
CA ILE A 273 -0.97 -18.75 5.15
C ILE A 273 -2.18 -19.41 4.45
N VAL A 274 -1.98 -20.51 3.73
CA VAL A 274 -3.09 -21.26 3.11
C VAL A 274 -4.07 -21.74 4.20
N GLU A 275 -3.56 -22.26 5.30
CA GLU A 275 -4.38 -22.68 6.45
C GLU A 275 -5.14 -21.49 7.07
N PHE A 276 -4.47 -20.34 7.23
CA PHE A 276 -5.09 -19.12 7.75
C PHE A 276 -6.31 -18.69 6.92
N PHE A 277 -6.21 -18.66 5.60
CA PHE A 277 -7.34 -18.32 4.73
C PHE A 277 -8.44 -19.40 4.76
N SER A 278 -8.07 -20.66 4.83
CA SER A 278 -9.02 -21.78 4.92
C SER A 278 -9.82 -21.71 6.22
N ARG A 279 -9.17 -21.45 7.33
CA ARG A 279 -9.81 -21.22 8.63
C ARG A 279 -10.69 -19.97 8.61
N TRP A 280 -10.18 -18.87 8.05
CA TRP A 280 -10.95 -17.62 7.97
C TRP A 280 -12.24 -17.83 7.18
N HIS A 281 -12.15 -18.48 6.02
CA HIS A 281 -13.33 -18.84 5.24
C HIS A 281 -14.32 -19.66 6.07
N LYS A 282 -13.89 -20.78 6.62
CA LYS A 282 -14.73 -21.71 7.37
C LYS A 282 -15.34 -21.08 8.62
N GLU A 283 -14.51 -20.51 9.48
CA GLU A 283 -14.94 -19.99 10.78
C GLU A 283 -15.88 -18.77 10.65
N THR A 284 -15.74 -17.96 9.58
CA THR A 284 -16.63 -16.83 9.38
C THR A 284 -17.89 -17.16 8.58
N GLN A 285 -17.88 -18.21 7.78
CA GLN A 285 -19.07 -18.68 7.07
C GLN A 285 -20.13 -19.21 8.05
N ASP A 286 -19.70 -20.01 9.02
CA ASP A 286 -20.59 -20.62 10.02
C ASP A 286 -21.26 -19.57 10.93
N HIS A 287 -20.64 -18.41 11.14
CA HIS A 287 -21.14 -17.36 12.03
C HIS A 287 -21.95 -16.25 11.33
N TYR A 288 -21.87 -16.15 9.99
CA TYR A 288 -22.43 -15.03 9.24
C TYR A 288 -23.28 -15.49 8.03
N SER A 289 -23.58 -16.78 7.94
CA SER A 289 -24.40 -17.35 6.86
C SER A 289 -25.86 -16.87 6.87
N ASP A 290 -26.33 -16.34 7.99
CA ASP A 290 -27.71 -15.90 8.22
C ASP A 290 -27.89 -14.37 8.27
N ALA A 291 -26.89 -13.57 7.86
CA ALA A 291 -26.93 -12.11 7.91
C ALA A 291 -27.18 -11.47 6.54
#